data_1f8df0b63a1ba2a46d05119f63c23fa4
#
_entry.id   1f8df0b63a1ba2a46d05119f63c23fa4
#
_cell.length_a   1.000
_cell.length_b   1.000
_cell.length_c   1.000
_cell.angle_alpha   90.00
_cell.angle_beta   90.00
_cell.angle_gamma   90.00
#
_symmetry.space_group_name_H-M   'P 1'
#
loop_
_entity.id
_entity.type
_entity.pdbx_description
1 polymer ?
#
loop_
_entity_poly.entity_id
_entity_poly.type
_entity_poly.pdbx_seq_one_letter_code
_entity_poly.pdbx_strand_id
1 'polypeptide(L)'
;EKGNGFGFGLVKPDDDKAISRTISARYHKDGSESLVDRGWDSELGEKNFNDPENMTRRPRRLTPRECARLMGFEQPGKVTFRIPVSDTQAYRQFGNSVIVPVFDAVAKLLESRIIEAVKARK
;
A
#
# COMPACT_ATOMS: atom_id res chain seq x y z
N GLU A 1 26.60 -9.23 1.66
CA GLU A 1 25.72 -9.32 2.85
C GLU A 1 24.43 -10.02 2.44
N LYS A 2 24.17 -11.17 3.03
CA LYS A 2 22.88 -11.84 2.88
C LYS A 2 21.86 -11.02 3.71
N GLY A 3 21.26 -10.02 3.07
CA GLY A 3 20.15 -9.29 3.67
C GLY A 3 18.96 -10.21 3.84
N ASN A 4 18.69 -10.67 5.04
CA ASN A 4 17.44 -11.35 5.41
C ASN A 4 16.25 -10.36 5.45
N GLY A 5 16.25 -9.35 4.61
CA GLY A 5 15.17 -8.39 4.48
C GLY A 5 14.37 -8.63 3.21
N PHE A 6 13.07 -8.44 3.28
CA PHE A 6 12.17 -8.49 2.11
C PHE A 6 12.45 -7.38 1.09
N GLY A 7 13.60 -6.73 1.08
CA GLY A 7 13.97 -5.64 0.20
C GLY A 7 12.93 -4.50 0.19
N PHE A 8 13.34 -3.32 -0.22
CA PHE A 8 12.43 -2.20 -0.39
C PHE A 8 11.50 -2.43 -1.60
N GLY A 9 10.21 -2.25 -1.41
CA GLY A 9 9.23 -2.27 -2.49
C GLY A 9 9.16 -0.90 -3.18
N LEU A 10 10.10 -0.60 -4.07
CA LEU A 10 10.04 0.62 -4.87
C LEU A 10 8.96 0.52 -5.94
N VAL A 11 8.05 1.47 -5.96
CA VAL A 11 6.99 1.61 -6.95
C VAL A 11 7.27 2.87 -7.78
N LYS A 12 7.41 2.70 -9.08
CA LYS A 12 7.57 3.81 -10.02
C LYS A 12 6.20 4.39 -10.37
N PRO A 13 5.95 5.69 -10.15
CA PRO A 13 4.64 6.28 -10.39
C PRO A 13 4.19 6.22 -11.86
N ASP A 14 5.14 6.22 -12.77
CA ASP A 14 4.88 6.27 -14.22
C ASP A 14 4.86 4.87 -14.89
N ASP A 15 4.92 3.81 -14.09
CA ASP A 15 4.85 2.44 -14.59
C ASP A 15 3.44 1.87 -14.41
N ASP A 16 2.69 1.74 -15.50
CA ASP A 16 1.33 1.18 -15.52
C ASP A 16 1.26 -0.28 -15.03
N LYS A 17 2.40 -0.97 -14.97
CA LYS A 17 2.52 -2.34 -14.46
C LYS A 17 3.05 -2.40 -13.04
N ALA A 18 3.26 -1.26 -12.40
CA ALA A 18 3.78 -1.21 -11.05
C ALA A 18 2.85 -1.93 -10.06
N ILE A 19 3.42 -2.84 -9.29
CA ILE A 19 2.71 -3.60 -8.27
C ILE A 19 3.24 -3.21 -6.90
N SER A 20 2.35 -2.74 -6.05
CA SER A 20 2.67 -2.51 -4.65
C SER A 20 2.63 -3.81 -3.86
N ARG A 21 3.51 -3.91 -2.86
CA ARG A 21 3.42 -4.97 -1.85
C ARG A 21 2.28 -4.70 -0.87
N THR A 22 1.86 -5.72 -0.17
CA THR A 22 0.87 -5.60 0.90
C THR A 22 1.40 -4.70 2.01
N ILE A 23 0.59 -3.74 2.42
CA ILE A 23 0.90 -2.84 3.53
C ILE A 23 0.63 -3.58 4.84
N SER A 24 1.62 -3.60 5.74
CA SER A 24 1.46 -4.16 7.08
C SER A 24 0.98 -3.12 8.10
N ALA A 25 0.46 -3.58 9.24
CA ALA A 25 0.11 -2.70 10.36
C ALA A 25 1.31 -1.90 10.92
N ARG A 26 2.54 -2.32 10.59
CA ARG A 26 3.79 -1.66 10.98
C ARG A 26 4.30 -0.64 9.98
N TYR A 27 3.59 -0.44 8.89
CA TYR A 27 4.00 0.48 7.81
C TYR A 27 4.37 1.88 8.33
N HIS A 28 3.71 2.34 9.40
CA HIS A 28 4.02 3.61 10.05
C HIS A 28 5.43 3.68 10.66
N LYS A 29 6.04 2.52 10.99
CA LYS A 29 7.39 2.44 11.57
C LYS A 29 8.44 2.23 10.48
N ASP A 30 8.31 1.19 9.72
CA ASP A 30 9.35 0.71 8.81
C ASP A 30 9.15 1.27 7.39
N GLY A 31 7.90 1.33 6.90
CA GLY A 31 7.51 1.89 5.61
C GLY A 31 8.19 1.27 4.39
N SER A 32 8.85 0.13 4.58
CA SER A 32 9.70 -0.49 3.55
C SER A 32 8.94 -1.35 2.55
N GLU A 33 7.69 -1.73 2.86
CA GLU A 33 6.90 -2.61 2.00
C GLU A 33 6.56 -1.95 0.65
N SER A 34 6.28 -0.64 0.68
CA SER A 34 5.97 0.12 -0.53
C SER A 34 6.47 1.56 -0.39
N LEU A 35 7.41 1.91 -1.24
CA LEU A 35 7.97 3.26 -1.33
C LEU A 35 7.74 3.81 -2.74
N VAL A 36 7.32 5.04 -2.84
CA VAL A 36 7.20 5.75 -4.11
C VAL A 36 8.58 6.19 -4.56
N ASP A 37 9.01 5.73 -5.73
CA ASP A 37 10.24 6.17 -6.35
C ASP A 37 10.13 7.64 -6.78
N ARG A 38 11.18 8.40 -6.54
CA ARG A 38 11.30 9.82 -6.90
C ARG A 38 12.53 10.08 -7.76
N GLY A 39 13.12 9.02 -8.32
CA GLY A 39 14.30 9.12 -9.16
C GLY A 39 15.61 9.22 -8.37
N TRP A 40 15.71 8.53 -7.23
CA TRP A 40 16.97 8.43 -6.49
C TRP A 40 18.07 7.85 -7.36
N ASP A 41 19.17 8.57 -7.46
CA ASP A 41 20.39 8.11 -8.13
C ASP A 41 21.26 7.33 -7.15
N SER A 42 21.36 6.01 -7.37
CA SER A 42 22.12 5.12 -6.50
C SER A 42 23.63 5.31 -6.64
N GLU A 43 24.14 5.60 -7.85
CA GLU A 43 25.58 5.82 -8.06
C GLU A 43 26.05 7.11 -7.40
N LEU A 44 25.25 8.16 -7.52
CA LEU A 44 25.50 9.41 -6.81
C LEU A 44 25.37 9.21 -5.28
N GLY A 45 24.40 8.44 -4.84
CA GLY A 45 24.19 8.11 -3.43
C GLY A 45 25.34 7.31 -2.81
N GLU A 46 25.98 6.42 -3.56
CA GLU A 46 27.19 5.70 -3.12
C GLU A 46 28.40 6.63 -2.99
N LYS A 47 28.55 7.60 -3.90
CA LYS A 47 29.64 8.58 -3.86
C LYS A 47 29.44 9.65 -2.79
N ASN A 48 28.23 10.16 -2.65
CA ASN A 48 27.84 11.18 -1.68
C ASN A 48 26.39 10.99 -1.25
N PHE A 49 26.18 10.26 -0.15
CA PHE A 49 24.83 9.99 0.37
C PHE A 49 24.06 11.26 0.74
N ASN A 50 24.75 12.32 1.10
CA ASN A 50 24.14 13.59 1.51
C ASN A 50 24.10 14.63 0.39
N ASP A 51 24.27 14.22 -0.86
CA ASP A 51 24.13 15.14 -1.98
C ASP A 51 22.77 15.85 -1.94
N PRO A 52 22.74 17.21 -1.92
CA PRO A 52 21.49 17.95 -1.70
C PRO A 52 20.44 17.72 -2.80
N GLU A 53 20.85 17.54 -4.04
CA GLU A 53 19.93 17.30 -5.15
C GLU A 53 19.36 15.88 -5.07
N ASN A 54 20.20 14.89 -4.83
CA ASN A 54 19.79 13.51 -4.69
C ASN A 54 18.92 13.28 -3.46
N MET A 55 19.13 14.01 -2.37
CA MET A 55 18.30 13.97 -1.18
C MET A 55 16.85 14.38 -1.45
N THR A 56 16.61 15.27 -2.40
CA THR A 56 15.24 15.64 -2.79
C THR A 56 14.51 14.51 -3.52
N ARG A 57 15.26 13.56 -4.08
CA ARG A 57 14.78 12.41 -4.85
C ARG A 57 14.64 11.14 -3.99
N ARG A 58 14.83 11.22 -2.67
CA ARG A 58 14.67 10.06 -1.79
C ARG A 58 13.28 9.45 -1.94
N PRO A 59 13.19 8.11 -2.03
CA PRO A 59 11.91 7.42 -2.01
C PRO A 59 11.09 7.84 -0.77
N ARG A 60 9.80 7.98 -0.93
CA ARG A 60 8.90 8.32 0.17
C ARG A 60 7.86 7.23 0.44
N ARG A 61 7.38 7.20 1.64
CA ARG A 61 6.21 6.37 2.00
C ARG A 61 4.94 6.85 1.29
N LEU A 62 4.01 5.94 1.14
CA LEU A 62 2.64 6.29 0.75
C LEU A 62 2.00 7.15 1.86
N THR A 63 1.19 8.11 1.46
CA THR A 63 0.31 8.83 2.40
C THR A 63 -0.86 7.93 2.83
N PRO A 64 -1.54 8.20 3.95
CA PRO A 64 -2.74 7.46 4.33
C PRO A 64 -3.82 7.43 3.25
N ARG A 65 -3.95 8.54 2.49
CA ARG A 65 -4.89 8.61 1.37
C ARG A 65 -4.51 7.68 0.22
N GLU A 66 -3.23 7.61 -0.11
CA GLU A 66 -2.72 6.68 -1.12
C GLU A 66 -2.90 5.23 -0.66
N CYS A 67 -2.72 4.94 0.63
CA CYS A 67 -3.03 3.62 1.19
C CYS A 67 -4.52 3.27 1.04
N ALA A 68 -5.42 4.21 1.35
CA ALA A 68 -6.86 4.00 1.18
C ALA A 68 -7.24 3.67 -0.27
N ARG A 69 -6.65 4.38 -1.23
CA ARG A 69 -6.86 4.14 -2.67
C ARG A 69 -6.30 2.80 -3.11
N LEU A 70 -5.08 2.48 -2.70
CA LEU A 70 -4.43 1.22 -3.03
C LEU A 70 -5.23 0.01 -2.53
N MET A 71 -5.87 0.14 -1.37
CA MET A 71 -6.70 -0.91 -0.78
C MET A 71 -8.16 -0.91 -1.26
N GLY A 72 -8.54 0.02 -2.13
CA GLY A 72 -9.86 0.10 -2.75
C GLY A 72 -10.95 0.74 -1.90
N PHE A 73 -10.61 1.44 -0.81
CA PHE A 73 -11.58 2.22 -0.03
C PHE A 73 -12.03 3.49 -0.75
N GLU A 74 -11.24 3.97 -1.69
CA GLU A 74 -11.51 5.18 -2.46
C GLU A 74 -10.97 5.03 -3.88
N GLN A 75 -11.69 5.53 -4.86
CA GLN A 75 -11.22 5.56 -6.24
C GLN A 75 -10.28 6.75 -6.49
N PRO A 76 -9.31 6.64 -7.40
CA PRO A 76 -8.47 7.74 -7.82
C PRO A 76 -9.32 8.95 -8.27
N GLY A 77 -8.90 10.15 -7.88
CA GLY A 77 -9.58 11.38 -8.24
C GLY A 77 -10.85 11.72 -7.43
N LYS A 78 -11.34 10.80 -6.61
CA LYS A 78 -12.48 11.04 -5.72
C LYS A 78 -12.02 11.08 -4.26
N VAL A 79 -12.48 12.06 -3.50
CA VAL A 79 -12.22 12.17 -2.06
C VAL A 79 -13.54 11.90 -1.32
N THR A 80 -13.85 10.62 -1.15
CA THR A 80 -15.11 10.16 -0.55
C THR A 80 -14.91 9.49 0.79
N PHE A 81 -13.74 8.89 1.02
CA PHE A 81 -13.42 8.20 2.25
C PHE A 81 -12.82 9.16 3.29
N ARG A 82 -13.46 9.27 4.45
CA ARG A 82 -12.97 10.12 5.56
C ARG A 82 -11.94 9.35 6.39
N ILE A 83 -10.83 10.03 6.69
CA ILE A 83 -9.76 9.51 7.57
C ILE A 83 -9.72 10.45 8.80
N PRO A 84 -10.55 10.22 9.82
CA PRO A 84 -10.69 11.14 10.97
C PRO A 84 -9.70 10.83 12.09
N VAL A 85 -8.62 10.16 11.81
CA VAL A 85 -7.59 9.72 12.76
C VAL A 85 -6.23 10.23 12.36
N SER A 86 -5.25 10.15 13.27
CA SER A 86 -3.86 10.48 12.96
C SER A 86 -3.27 9.54 11.89
N ASP A 87 -2.25 10.00 11.19
CA ASP A 87 -1.57 9.21 10.15
C ASP A 87 -1.08 7.85 10.70
N THR A 88 -0.52 7.82 11.89
CA THR A 88 -0.08 6.58 12.55
C THR A 88 -1.22 5.59 12.74
N GLN A 89 -2.38 6.07 13.18
CA GLN A 89 -3.56 5.23 13.36
C GLN A 89 -4.14 4.78 12.01
N ALA A 90 -4.15 5.67 11.01
CA ALA A 90 -4.60 5.33 9.67
C ALA A 90 -3.75 4.21 9.06
N TYR A 91 -2.43 4.31 9.10
CA TYR A 91 -1.54 3.25 8.63
C TYR A 91 -1.79 1.91 9.33
N ARG A 92 -1.98 1.94 10.66
CA ARG A 92 -2.28 0.74 11.43
C ARG A 92 -3.61 0.12 11.03
N GLN A 93 -4.63 0.93 10.83
CA GLN A 93 -5.96 0.48 10.42
C GLN A 93 -5.94 -0.11 9.01
N PHE A 94 -5.30 0.57 8.05
CA PHE A 94 -5.15 0.03 6.70
C PHE A 94 -4.35 -1.26 6.67
N GLY A 95 -3.24 -1.35 7.41
CA GLY A 95 -2.43 -2.56 7.47
C GLY A 95 -3.14 -3.76 8.12
N ASN A 96 -4.12 -3.53 8.99
CA ASN A 96 -4.98 -4.57 9.58
C ASN A 96 -6.24 -4.85 8.75
N SER A 97 -6.48 -4.08 7.71
CA SER A 97 -7.68 -4.19 6.89
C SER A 97 -7.50 -5.20 5.75
N VAL A 98 -8.59 -5.45 5.03
CA VAL A 98 -8.60 -6.26 3.81
C VAL A 98 -8.59 -5.37 2.57
N ILE A 99 -8.10 -5.89 1.45
CA ILE A 99 -8.21 -5.24 0.15
C ILE A 99 -9.65 -5.38 -0.34
N VAL A 100 -10.39 -4.28 -0.39
CA VAL A 100 -11.83 -4.26 -0.66
C VAL A 100 -12.22 -4.99 -1.93
N PRO A 101 -11.59 -4.78 -3.11
CA PRO A 101 -11.94 -5.50 -4.32
C PRO A 101 -11.74 -7.02 -4.22
N VAL A 102 -10.73 -7.48 -3.50
CA VAL A 102 -10.48 -8.91 -3.29
C VAL A 102 -11.56 -9.51 -2.40
N PHE A 103 -11.92 -8.84 -1.31
CA PHE A 103 -12.98 -9.30 -0.42
C PHE A 103 -14.34 -9.34 -1.13
N ASP A 104 -14.66 -8.33 -1.92
CA ASP A 104 -15.88 -8.28 -2.74
C ASP A 104 -15.95 -9.47 -3.72
N ALA A 105 -14.85 -9.76 -4.42
CA ALA A 105 -14.78 -10.90 -5.33
C ALA A 105 -15.00 -12.24 -4.63
N VAL A 106 -14.39 -12.43 -3.44
CA VAL A 106 -14.57 -13.65 -2.63
C VAL A 106 -16.00 -13.74 -2.12
N ALA A 107 -16.58 -12.64 -1.65
CA ALA A 107 -17.97 -12.62 -1.18
C ALA A 107 -18.95 -13.01 -2.30
N LYS A 108 -18.79 -12.47 -3.48
CA LYS A 108 -19.60 -12.82 -4.67
C LYS A 108 -19.46 -14.29 -5.06
N LEU A 109 -18.25 -14.84 -4.96
CA LEU A 109 -18.01 -16.25 -5.24
C LEU A 109 -18.74 -17.18 -4.24
N LEU A 110 -18.86 -16.75 -2.99
CA LEU A 110 -19.52 -17.53 -1.93
C LEU A 110 -21.03 -17.30 -1.86
N GLU A 111 -21.55 -16.24 -2.47
CA GLU A 111 -22.95 -15.82 -2.35
C GLU A 111 -23.93 -16.96 -2.68
N SER A 112 -23.74 -17.64 -3.80
CA SER A 112 -24.61 -18.75 -4.21
C SER A 112 -24.65 -19.87 -3.17
N ARG A 113 -23.50 -20.23 -2.64
CA ARG A 113 -23.38 -21.30 -1.61
C ARG A 113 -24.04 -20.91 -0.31
N ILE A 114 -23.93 -19.65 0.10
CA ILE A 114 -24.55 -19.12 1.31
C ILE A 114 -26.08 -19.13 1.14
N ILE A 115 -26.60 -18.69 -0.01
CA ILE A 115 -28.02 -18.70 -0.31
C ILE A 115 -28.58 -20.12 -0.30
N GLU A 116 -27.90 -21.08 -0.92
CA GLU A 116 -28.28 -22.49 -0.90
C GLU A 116 -28.32 -23.06 0.52
N ALA A 117 -27.30 -22.79 1.33
CA ALA A 117 -27.22 -23.25 2.72
C ALA A 117 -28.35 -22.64 3.58
N VAL A 118 -28.72 -21.39 3.37
CA VAL A 118 -29.83 -20.74 4.09
C VAL A 118 -31.17 -21.35 3.65
N LYS A 119 -31.39 -21.63 2.36
CA LYS A 119 -32.61 -22.26 1.85
C LYS A 119 -32.75 -23.69 2.37
N ALA A 120 -31.68 -24.44 2.48
CA ALA A 120 -31.70 -25.81 2.98
C ALA A 120 -32.05 -25.93 4.51
N ARG A 121 -31.95 -24.82 5.26
CA ARG A 121 -32.33 -24.75 6.71
C ARG A 121 -33.81 -24.45 6.94
N LYS A 122 -34.53 -24.12 5.91
CA LYS A 122 -35.98 -23.95 5.95
C LYS A 122 -36.64 -25.26 5.56
#